data_dd57769a40c1130d2c99675fe3f9400f
#
_entry.id   dd57769a40c1130d2c99675fe3f9400f
#
_cell.length_a   1.000
_cell.length_b   1.000
_cell.length_c   1.000
_cell.angle_alpha   90.00
_cell.angle_beta   90.00
_cell.angle_gamma   90.00
#
_symmetry.space_group_name_H-M   'P 1'
#
loop_
_entity.id
_entity.type
_entity.pdbx_description
1 polymer ?
#
loop_
_entity_poly.entity_id
_entity_poly.type
_entity_poly.pdbx_seq_one_letter_code
_entity_poly.pdbx_strand_id
1 'polypeptide(L)'
;MSFETLHWKTDYETGVREIDLQHRFFMDLINRMHEELLGSNDPDYRAALFEELANYARFHFVSEENLMYKFGYPNLAHHQTMHRHLIDELSWRSQEKSYDAIFEFLVRWFIAHTVEEDCRIGEFLAASHQAP
;
A
#
# COMPACT_ATOMS: atom_id res chain seq x y z
N MET A 1 -12.12 -0.83 20.53
CA MET A 1 -11.66 0.47 20.04
C MET A 1 -11.63 0.45 18.51
N SER A 2 -12.26 1.40 17.90
CA SER A 2 -12.24 1.50 16.45
C SER A 2 -11.20 2.53 16.04
N PHE A 3 -10.45 2.24 14.97
CA PHE A 3 -9.53 3.18 14.39
C PHE A 3 -10.24 4.03 13.35
N GLU A 4 -9.79 5.26 13.19
CA GLU A 4 -10.32 6.12 12.15
C GLU A 4 -9.92 5.57 10.78
N THR A 5 -10.83 5.72 9.84
CA THR A 5 -10.52 5.36 8.45
C THR A 5 -9.46 6.30 7.89
N LEU A 6 -8.72 5.80 6.89
CA LEU A 6 -7.74 6.60 6.19
C LEU A 6 -8.44 7.66 5.35
N HIS A 7 -7.90 8.88 5.38
CA HIS A 7 -8.35 9.97 4.53
C HIS A 7 -7.15 10.51 3.77
N TRP A 8 -7.36 10.88 2.51
CA TRP A 8 -6.29 11.42 1.70
C TRP A 8 -5.77 12.74 2.28
N LYS A 9 -4.45 12.87 2.33
CA LYS A 9 -3.77 14.10 2.76
C LYS A 9 -2.76 14.52 1.71
N THR A 10 -2.51 15.82 1.65
CA THR A 10 -1.52 16.37 0.72
C THR A 10 -0.15 15.72 0.88
N ASP A 11 0.21 15.35 2.11
CA ASP A 11 1.50 14.70 2.41
C ASP A 11 1.66 13.36 1.68
N TYR A 12 0.57 12.73 1.24
CA TYR A 12 0.62 11.45 0.55
C TYR A 12 0.90 11.59 -0.94
N GLU A 13 0.83 12.81 -1.47
CA GLU A 13 1.02 13.03 -2.90
C GLU A 13 2.49 12.93 -3.27
N THR A 14 2.79 12.05 -4.22
CA THR A 14 4.14 11.88 -4.75
C THR A 14 4.41 12.81 -5.92
N GLY A 15 3.36 13.31 -6.56
CA GLY A 15 3.45 14.07 -7.79
C GLY A 15 3.48 13.21 -9.03
N VAL A 16 3.46 11.89 -8.88
CA VAL A 16 3.40 10.94 -9.99
C VAL A 16 1.97 10.45 -10.10
N ARG A 17 1.30 10.81 -11.20
CA ARG A 17 -0.14 10.59 -11.34
C ARG A 17 -0.55 9.13 -11.13
N GLU A 18 0.16 8.18 -11.74
CA GLU A 18 -0.17 6.77 -11.64
C GLU A 18 -0.03 6.24 -10.21
N ILE A 19 1.04 6.67 -9.54
CA ILE A 19 1.28 6.25 -8.15
C ILE A 19 0.17 6.83 -7.25
N ASP A 20 -0.14 8.10 -7.40
CA ASP A 20 -1.12 8.75 -6.54
C ASP A 20 -2.53 8.17 -6.73
N LEU A 21 -2.93 7.86 -7.98
CA LEU A 21 -4.21 7.22 -8.24
C LEU A 21 -4.29 5.83 -7.60
N GLN A 22 -3.22 5.06 -7.72
CA GLN A 22 -3.19 3.72 -7.15
C GLN A 22 -3.16 3.76 -5.63
N HIS A 23 -2.49 4.74 -5.04
CA HIS A 23 -2.49 4.92 -3.59
C HIS A 23 -3.88 5.29 -3.07
N ARG A 24 -4.62 6.13 -3.79
CA ARG A 24 -6.00 6.47 -3.39
C ARG A 24 -6.89 5.24 -3.42
N PHE A 25 -6.75 4.40 -4.43
CA PHE A 25 -7.51 3.15 -4.50
C PHE A 25 -7.09 2.20 -3.38
N PHE A 26 -5.79 2.10 -3.11
CA PHE A 26 -5.27 1.24 -2.05
C PHE A 26 -5.85 1.65 -0.69
N MET A 27 -5.88 2.95 -0.44
CA MET A 27 -6.45 3.50 0.78
C MET A 27 -7.94 3.14 0.91
N ASP A 28 -8.70 3.32 -0.17
CA ASP A 28 -10.12 2.97 -0.18
C ASP A 28 -10.33 1.47 0.06
N LEU A 29 -9.46 0.64 -0.49
CA LEU A 29 -9.53 -0.81 -0.33
C LEU A 29 -9.24 -1.20 1.13
N ILE A 30 -8.23 -0.59 1.76
CA ILE A 30 -7.91 -0.83 3.16
C ILE A 30 -9.10 -0.46 4.05
N ASN A 31 -9.72 0.69 3.79
CA ASN A 31 -10.88 1.13 4.56
C ASN A 31 -12.08 0.20 4.39
N ARG A 32 -12.35 -0.21 3.15
CA ARG A 32 -13.44 -1.15 2.86
C ARG A 32 -13.21 -2.50 3.54
N MET A 33 -11.98 -3.00 3.48
CA MET A 33 -11.65 -4.27 4.11
C MET A 33 -11.88 -4.22 5.62
N HIS A 34 -11.51 -3.11 6.25
CA HIS A 34 -11.73 -2.95 7.68
C HIS A 34 -13.22 -3.06 8.04
N GLU A 35 -14.08 -2.36 7.30
CA GLU A 35 -15.53 -2.42 7.50
C GLU A 35 -16.08 -3.83 7.30
N GLU A 36 -15.64 -4.50 6.23
CA GLU A 36 -16.12 -5.85 5.92
C GLU A 36 -15.68 -6.87 6.95
N LEU A 37 -14.45 -6.75 7.47
CA LEU A 37 -13.95 -7.66 8.50
C LEU A 37 -14.71 -7.48 9.81
N LEU A 38 -15.10 -6.26 10.15
CA LEU A 38 -15.92 -6.02 11.35
C LEU A 38 -17.31 -6.60 11.21
N GLY A 39 -17.84 -6.66 9.99
CA GLY A 39 -19.21 -7.10 9.73
C GLY A 39 -19.38 -8.59 9.45
N SER A 40 -18.29 -9.37 9.42
CA SER A 40 -18.37 -10.77 9.04
C SER A 40 -17.59 -11.68 9.97
N ASN A 41 -18.18 -12.83 10.28
CA ASN A 41 -17.52 -13.89 11.04
C ASN A 41 -17.18 -15.10 10.15
N ASP A 42 -17.39 -14.99 8.84
CA ASP A 42 -17.13 -16.08 7.90
C ASP A 42 -15.62 -16.13 7.60
N PRO A 43 -14.90 -17.20 8.03
CA PRO A 43 -13.47 -17.27 7.80
C PRO A 43 -13.08 -17.35 6.32
N ASP A 44 -13.92 -17.95 5.49
CA ASP A 44 -13.64 -18.03 4.05
C ASP A 44 -13.75 -16.66 3.39
N TYR A 45 -14.74 -15.87 3.77
CA TYR A 45 -14.88 -14.52 3.26
C TYR A 45 -13.73 -13.64 3.71
N ARG A 46 -13.32 -13.77 4.96
CA ARG A 46 -12.18 -13.02 5.51
C ARG A 46 -10.89 -13.33 4.75
N ALA A 47 -10.65 -14.60 4.50
CA ALA A 47 -9.47 -15.02 3.73
C ALA A 47 -9.53 -14.45 2.31
N ALA A 48 -10.70 -14.41 1.70
CA ALA A 48 -10.88 -13.84 0.37
C ALA A 48 -10.60 -12.33 0.34
N LEU A 49 -10.99 -11.61 1.40
CA LEU A 49 -10.70 -10.19 1.52
C LEU A 49 -9.19 -9.92 1.59
N PHE A 50 -8.46 -10.72 2.38
CA PHE A 50 -7.01 -10.59 2.44
C PHE A 50 -6.35 -10.91 1.11
N GLU A 51 -6.86 -11.90 0.39
CA GLU A 51 -6.34 -12.24 -0.93
C GLU A 51 -6.58 -11.11 -1.93
N GLU A 52 -7.74 -10.48 -1.87
CA GLU A 52 -8.03 -9.31 -2.70
C GLU A 52 -7.04 -8.18 -2.42
N LEU A 53 -6.80 -7.89 -1.16
CA LEU A 53 -5.86 -6.84 -0.77
C LEU A 53 -4.43 -7.17 -1.24
N ALA A 54 -3.99 -8.40 -1.02
CA ALA A 54 -2.65 -8.83 -1.41
C ALA A 54 -2.47 -8.77 -2.94
N ASN A 55 -3.48 -9.16 -3.70
CA ASN A 55 -3.43 -9.10 -5.16
C ASN A 55 -3.34 -7.66 -5.65
N TYR A 56 -4.09 -6.75 -5.05
CA TYR A 56 -3.99 -5.34 -5.42
C TYR A 56 -2.62 -4.78 -5.06
N ALA A 57 -2.11 -5.13 -3.88
CA ALA A 57 -0.78 -4.67 -3.45
C ALA A 57 0.29 -5.14 -4.45
N ARG A 58 0.23 -6.40 -4.88
CA ARG A 58 1.18 -6.93 -5.88
C ARG A 58 1.08 -6.17 -7.20
N PHE A 59 -0.12 -5.91 -7.68
CA PHE A 59 -0.33 -5.14 -8.89
C PHE A 59 0.29 -3.74 -8.78
N HIS A 60 -0.03 -3.06 -7.69
CA HIS A 60 0.48 -1.71 -7.45
C HIS A 60 2.01 -1.70 -7.36
N PHE A 61 2.59 -2.66 -6.64
CA PHE A 61 4.04 -2.72 -6.47
C PHE A 61 4.76 -2.98 -7.78
N VAL A 62 4.23 -3.88 -8.62
CA VAL A 62 4.81 -4.13 -9.95
C VAL A 62 4.73 -2.87 -10.81
N SER A 63 3.60 -2.19 -10.79
CA SER A 63 3.41 -0.94 -11.52
C SER A 63 4.43 0.11 -11.11
N GLU A 64 4.61 0.29 -9.80
CA GLU A 64 5.55 1.26 -9.25
C GLU A 64 7.00 0.88 -9.55
N GLU A 65 7.34 -0.41 -9.43
CA GLU A 65 8.69 -0.90 -9.73
C GLU A 65 9.03 -0.75 -11.21
N ASN A 66 8.07 -0.96 -12.10
CA ASN A 66 8.27 -0.73 -13.52
C ASN A 66 8.57 0.74 -13.81
N LEU A 67 7.89 1.64 -13.13
CA LEU A 67 8.14 3.07 -13.26
C LEU A 67 9.54 3.43 -12.78
N MET A 68 9.93 2.91 -11.61
CA MET A 68 11.28 3.11 -11.08
C MET A 68 12.35 2.58 -12.02
N TYR A 69 12.12 1.41 -12.59
CA TYR A 69 13.05 0.80 -13.54
C TYR A 69 13.19 1.67 -14.79
N LYS A 70 12.06 2.12 -15.33
CA LYS A 70 12.05 2.94 -16.54
C LYS A 70 12.88 4.20 -16.40
N PHE A 71 12.82 4.85 -15.24
CA PHE A 71 13.50 6.12 -15.00
C PHE A 71 14.84 5.98 -14.25
N GLY A 72 15.28 4.76 -14.00
CA GLY A 72 16.59 4.52 -13.38
C GLY A 72 16.68 4.90 -11.91
N TYR A 73 15.60 4.69 -11.16
CA TYR A 73 15.61 5.05 -9.74
C TYR A 73 16.68 4.23 -8.99
N PRO A 74 17.61 4.89 -8.27
CA PRO A 74 18.77 4.19 -7.72
C PRO A 74 18.46 3.21 -6.59
N ASN A 75 17.36 3.40 -5.88
CA ASN A 75 16.99 2.54 -4.75
C ASN A 75 15.96 1.47 -5.10
N LEU A 76 15.85 1.10 -6.38
CA LEU A 76 14.86 0.12 -6.84
C LEU A 76 14.95 -1.20 -6.07
N ALA A 77 16.16 -1.76 -5.91
CA ALA A 77 16.32 -3.04 -5.24
C ALA A 77 15.84 -3.00 -3.79
N HIS A 78 16.17 -1.92 -3.09
CA HIS A 78 15.72 -1.73 -1.71
C HIS A 78 14.20 -1.59 -1.63
N HIS A 79 13.61 -0.85 -2.56
CA HIS A 79 12.16 -0.63 -2.62
C HIS A 79 11.43 -1.95 -2.90
N GLN A 80 11.97 -2.78 -3.80
CA GLN A 80 11.43 -4.11 -4.06
C GLN A 80 11.44 -4.99 -2.81
N THR A 81 12.50 -4.90 -2.01
CA THR A 81 12.60 -5.66 -0.77
C THR A 81 11.51 -5.24 0.22
N MET A 82 11.26 -3.94 0.34
CA MET A 82 10.19 -3.44 1.21
C MET A 82 8.82 -3.95 0.76
N HIS A 83 8.58 -3.98 -0.55
CA HIS A 83 7.32 -4.49 -1.10
C HIS A 83 7.11 -5.97 -0.78
N ARG A 84 8.16 -6.78 -0.94
CA ARG A 84 8.09 -8.22 -0.62
C ARG A 84 7.80 -8.44 0.86
N HIS A 85 8.42 -7.63 1.74
CA HIS A 85 8.17 -7.74 3.17
C HIS A 85 6.72 -7.49 3.52
N LEU A 86 6.07 -6.51 2.87
CA LEU A 86 4.65 -6.27 3.13
C LEU A 86 3.80 -7.47 2.70
N ILE A 87 4.05 -8.01 1.52
CA ILE A 87 3.29 -9.16 1.02
C ILE A 87 3.44 -10.35 1.98
N ASP A 88 4.65 -10.61 2.44
CA ASP A 88 4.91 -11.68 3.40
C ASP A 88 4.18 -11.43 4.72
N GLU A 89 4.21 -10.20 5.22
CA GLU A 89 3.52 -9.83 6.45
C GLU A 89 2.01 -10.00 6.32
N LEU A 90 1.43 -9.62 5.19
CA LEU A 90 0.00 -9.79 4.96
C LEU A 90 -0.40 -11.26 5.00
N SER A 91 0.40 -12.12 4.35
CA SER A 91 0.15 -13.56 4.34
C SER A 91 0.18 -14.13 5.76
N TRP A 92 1.19 -13.72 6.54
CA TRP A 92 1.33 -14.19 7.92
C TRP A 92 0.22 -13.65 8.82
N ARG A 93 -0.06 -12.35 8.73
CA ARG A 93 -1.05 -11.70 9.58
C ARG A 93 -2.49 -12.08 9.24
N SER A 94 -2.73 -12.60 8.04
CA SER A 94 -4.08 -13.06 7.67
C SER A 94 -4.59 -14.17 8.60
N GLN A 95 -3.69 -14.79 9.36
CA GLN A 95 -4.03 -15.82 10.33
C GLN A 95 -4.31 -15.27 11.73
N GLU A 96 -4.09 -13.98 11.94
CA GLU A 96 -4.36 -13.35 13.23
C GLU A 96 -5.86 -13.21 13.47
N LYS A 97 -6.25 -13.29 14.74
CA LYS A 97 -7.66 -13.17 15.12
C LYS A 97 -8.08 -11.72 15.38
N SER A 98 -7.12 -10.84 15.63
CA SER A 98 -7.40 -9.43 15.90
C SER A 98 -7.37 -8.62 14.62
N TYR A 99 -8.54 -8.26 14.11
CA TYR A 99 -8.65 -7.47 12.88
C TYR A 99 -8.27 -6.02 13.09
N ASP A 100 -8.46 -5.49 14.29
CA ASP A 100 -8.01 -4.13 14.63
C ASP A 100 -6.48 -4.03 14.55
N ALA A 101 -5.77 -5.06 15.02
CA ALA A 101 -4.31 -5.09 14.94
C ALA A 101 -3.83 -5.13 13.49
N ILE A 102 -4.50 -5.90 12.64
CA ILE A 102 -4.16 -6.00 11.22
C ILE A 102 -4.42 -4.65 10.54
N PHE A 103 -5.56 -4.05 10.80
CA PHE A 103 -5.91 -2.77 10.22
C PHE A 103 -4.92 -1.69 10.66
N GLU A 104 -4.58 -1.63 11.95
CA GLU A 104 -3.60 -0.69 12.47
C GLU A 104 -2.24 -0.86 11.78
N PHE A 105 -1.79 -2.11 11.59
CA PHE A 105 -0.56 -2.40 10.88
C PHE A 105 -0.61 -1.84 9.46
N LEU A 106 -1.70 -2.09 8.73
CA LEU A 106 -1.85 -1.64 7.35
C LEU A 106 -1.84 -0.12 7.25
N VAL A 107 -2.54 0.55 8.16
CA VAL A 107 -2.59 2.02 8.16
C VAL A 107 -1.19 2.60 8.42
N ARG A 108 -0.48 2.09 9.42
CA ARG A 108 0.87 2.56 9.73
C ARG A 108 1.83 2.31 8.59
N TRP A 109 1.75 1.11 8.00
CA TRP A 109 2.62 0.77 6.88
C TRP A 109 2.35 1.67 5.68
N PHE A 110 1.07 1.86 5.34
CA PHE A 110 0.68 2.69 4.20
C PHE A 110 1.21 4.12 4.35
N ILE A 111 1.00 4.72 5.52
CA ILE A 111 1.42 6.10 5.75
C ILE A 111 2.94 6.22 5.70
N ALA A 112 3.65 5.36 6.44
CA ALA A 112 5.11 5.43 6.50
C ALA A 112 5.74 5.19 5.14
N HIS A 113 5.29 4.15 4.42
CA HIS A 113 5.86 3.82 3.12
C HIS A 113 5.58 4.92 2.09
N THR A 114 4.34 5.42 2.04
CA THR A 114 3.95 6.46 1.09
C THR A 114 4.74 7.75 1.33
N VAL A 115 4.76 8.22 2.57
CA VAL A 115 5.37 9.51 2.91
C VAL A 115 6.90 9.44 2.86
N GLU A 116 7.50 8.37 3.40
CA GLU A 116 8.95 8.28 3.51
C GLU A 116 9.63 7.70 2.28
N GLU A 117 8.98 6.75 1.61
CA GLU A 117 9.62 6.02 0.52
C GLU A 117 9.10 6.41 -0.85
N ASP A 118 7.78 6.44 -1.05
CA ASP A 118 7.22 6.69 -2.37
C ASP A 118 7.35 8.15 -2.79
N CYS A 119 7.28 9.08 -1.84
CA CYS A 119 7.48 10.49 -2.15
C CYS A 119 8.91 10.77 -2.67
N ARG A 120 9.88 9.95 -2.29
CA ARG A 120 11.24 10.06 -2.82
C ARG A 120 11.31 9.73 -4.31
N ILE A 121 10.45 8.82 -4.77
CA ILE A 121 10.36 8.51 -6.20
C ILE A 121 9.91 9.76 -6.95
N GLY A 122 8.88 10.44 -6.46
CA GLY A 122 8.39 11.67 -7.06
C GLY A 122 9.45 12.75 -7.10
N GLU A 123 10.19 12.91 -6.02
CA GLU A 123 11.30 13.88 -5.94
C GLU A 123 12.40 13.57 -6.96
N PHE A 124 12.73 12.29 -7.08
CA PHE A 124 13.75 11.84 -8.05
C PHE A 124 13.32 12.16 -9.49
N LEU A 125 12.08 11.83 -9.83
CA LEU A 125 11.56 12.07 -11.18
C LEU A 125 11.51 13.55 -11.51
N ALA A 126 11.09 14.38 -10.56
CA ALA A 126 11.05 15.83 -10.74
C ALA A 126 12.46 16.40 -10.96
N ALA A 127 13.43 15.93 -10.18
CA ALA A 127 14.82 16.41 -10.28
C ALA A 127 15.49 15.97 -11.56
N SER A 128 15.11 14.81 -12.11
CA SER A 128 15.70 14.29 -13.33
C SER A 128 15.11 14.89 -14.60
N HIS A 129 14.07 15.72 -14.48
CA HIS A 129 13.34 16.31 -15.60
C HIS A 129 12.72 15.27 -16.54
N GLN A 130 12.52 14.05 -16.05
CA GLN A 130 11.91 12.97 -16.82
C GLN A 130 10.53 12.60 -16.29
N ALA A 131 10.01 13.41 -15.40
CA ALA A 131 8.67 13.26 -14.89
C ALA A 131 7.66 13.38 -16.04
N PRO A 132 6.68 12.48 -16.07
CA PRO A 132 5.65 12.52 -17.10
C PRO A 132 4.82 13.80 -17.02
#